data_a5904104fd0abad4b5d5310db347238b
#
_entry.id   a5904104fd0abad4b5d5310db347238b
#
_cell.length_a   1.000
_cell.length_b   1.000
_cell.length_c   1.000
_cell.angle_alpha   90.00
_cell.angle_beta   90.00
_cell.angle_gamma   90.00
#
_symmetry.space_group_name_H-M   'P 1'
#
loop_
_entity.id
_entity.type
_entity.pdbx_description
1 polymer ?
#
loop_
_entity_poly.entity_id
_entity_poly.type
_entity_poly.pdbx_seq_one_letter_code
_entity_poly.pdbx_strand_id
1 'polypeptide(L)'
;MSRGLGDVYKRQVWHHEKDDDFWDIPFNRNICYGIAVLTNTFTLSKKPDLKLTLTGMARSKATQGIYDLPSSGYVNAALRYGFAKGKAILNLYCNDIFETGQIKPRIRFGTQNVTNDYACFREIGVSFTYKFGGYREKKREEVDTSRFK
;
A
#
# COMPACT_ATOMS: atom_id res chain seq x y z
N MET A 1 -13.41 13.88 -18.54
CA MET A 1 -12.66 13.01 -17.63
C MET A 1 -11.20 13.42 -17.66
N SER A 2 -10.68 13.96 -16.57
CA SER A 2 -9.22 14.21 -16.44
C SER A 2 -8.56 12.86 -16.17
N ARG A 3 -7.62 12.46 -17.01
CA ARG A 3 -6.79 11.24 -16.77
C ARG A 3 -5.99 11.48 -15.50
N GLY A 4 -6.21 10.66 -14.50
CA GLY A 4 -5.40 10.67 -13.29
C GLY A 4 -3.97 10.22 -13.61
N LEU A 5 -3.02 10.83 -12.93
CA LEU A 5 -1.64 10.34 -12.89
C LEU A 5 -1.66 8.98 -12.20
N GLY A 6 -1.25 7.94 -12.90
CA GLY A 6 -1.09 6.61 -12.35
C GLY A 6 0.38 6.36 -12.08
N ASP A 7 0.70 5.87 -10.88
CA ASP A 7 2.04 5.43 -10.54
C ASP A 7 2.15 3.92 -10.71
N VAL A 8 3.20 3.47 -11.40
CA VAL A 8 3.53 2.06 -11.56
C VAL A 8 4.88 1.80 -10.90
N TYR A 9 4.88 1.01 -9.87
CA TYR A 9 6.10 0.55 -9.22
C TYR A 9 6.33 -0.93 -9.55
N LYS A 10 7.53 -1.26 -10.03
CA LYS A 10 7.97 -2.63 -10.30
C LYS A 10 9.29 -2.88 -9.61
N ARG A 11 9.40 -3.98 -8.90
CA ARG A 11 10.63 -4.44 -8.28
C ARG A 11 10.86 -5.91 -8.59
N GLN A 12 12.07 -6.24 -9.00
CA GLN A 12 12.56 -7.62 -9.07
C GLN A 12 13.60 -7.82 -7.99
N VAL A 13 13.53 -8.96 -7.34
CA VAL A 13 14.47 -9.37 -6.31
C VAL A 13 15.02 -10.72 -6.70
N TRP A 14 16.32 -10.82 -6.76
CA TRP A 14 17.03 -12.08 -6.93
C TRP A 14 17.88 -12.31 -5.70
N HIS A 15 17.76 -13.44 -5.07
CA HIS A 15 18.56 -13.82 -3.93
C HIS A 15 18.83 -15.31 -3.90
N HIS A 16 19.93 -15.65 -3.23
CA HIS A 16 20.34 -17.00 -2.95
C HIS A 16 20.33 -17.21 -1.44
N GLU A 17 19.65 -18.25 -0.99
CA GLU A 17 19.57 -18.64 0.40
C GLU A 17 20.07 -20.06 0.54
N LYS A 18 21.03 -20.29 1.46
CA LYS A 18 21.56 -21.61 1.79
C LYS A 18 21.72 -21.71 3.30
N ASP A 19 21.25 -22.80 3.85
CA ASP A 19 21.54 -23.24 5.21
C ASP A 19 21.59 -24.75 5.20
N ASP A 20 22.62 -25.29 5.87
CA ASP A 20 22.86 -26.74 5.88
C ASP A 20 22.21 -27.40 7.09
N ASP A 21 21.77 -26.65 8.10
CA ASP A 21 21.25 -27.18 9.39
C ASP A 21 20.18 -26.28 10.02
N PHE A 22 19.25 -25.76 9.24
CA PHE A 22 18.15 -24.99 9.78
C PHE A 22 17.06 -25.92 10.33
N TRP A 23 17.09 -26.18 11.65
CA TRP A 23 16.13 -27.08 12.31
C TRP A 23 16.12 -28.48 11.66
N ASP A 24 17.29 -29.05 11.38
CA ASP A 24 17.49 -30.32 10.68
C ASP A 24 16.93 -30.33 9.23
N ILE A 25 16.62 -29.19 8.65
CA ILE A 25 16.10 -29.05 7.28
C ILE A 25 17.11 -28.27 6.44
N PRO A 26 18.00 -28.93 5.70
CA PRO A 26 18.92 -28.25 4.81
C PRO A 26 18.16 -27.66 3.62
N PHE A 27 18.53 -26.44 3.22
CA PHE A 27 17.99 -25.84 2.01
C PHE A 27 19.08 -25.09 1.24
N ASN A 28 18.94 -25.09 -0.08
CA ASN A 28 19.76 -24.32 -1.00
C ASN A 28 18.85 -23.83 -2.13
N ARG A 29 18.52 -22.56 -2.15
CA ARG A 29 17.49 -22.02 -3.03
C ARG A 29 17.96 -20.76 -3.74
N ASN A 30 17.79 -20.74 -5.06
CA ASN A 30 17.94 -19.57 -5.90
C ASN A 30 16.55 -19.08 -6.31
N ILE A 31 16.26 -17.81 -6.05
CA ILE A 31 14.94 -17.25 -6.27
C ILE A 31 15.04 -15.92 -6.98
N CYS A 32 14.15 -15.79 -7.96
CA CYS A 32 13.81 -14.53 -8.57
C CYS A 32 12.30 -14.32 -8.40
N TYR A 33 11.92 -13.23 -7.72
CA TYR A 33 10.50 -12.86 -7.62
C TYR A 33 10.29 -11.40 -7.98
N GLY A 34 9.09 -11.10 -8.43
CA GLY A 34 8.68 -9.75 -8.80
C GLY A 34 7.52 -9.25 -7.94
N ILE A 35 7.54 -7.95 -7.68
CA ILE A 35 6.43 -7.21 -7.09
C ILE A 35 6.06 -6.10 -8.04
N ALA A 36 4.77 -5.94 -8.32
CA ALA A 36 4.23 -4.82 -9.08
C ALA A 36 3.12 -4.15 -8.26
N VAL A 37 3.16 -2.83 -8.19
CA VAL A 37 2.11 -2.01 -7.59
C VAL A 37 1.68 -0.98 -8.63
N LEU A 38 0.38 -0.88 -8.85
CA LEU A 38 -0.25 0.10 -9.72
C LEU A 38 -1.24 0.91 -8.90
N THR A 39 -1.02 2.22 -8.83
CA THR A 39 -1.97 3.14 -8.20
C THR A 39 -2.49 4.11 -9.24
N ASN A 40 -3.80 4.26 -9.33
CA ASN A 40 -4.45 5.17 -10.25
C ASN A 40 -5.52 5.99 -9.52
N THR A 41 -5.48 7.32 -9.72
CA THR A 41 -6.45 8.24 -9.12
C THR A 41 -7.28 8.90 -10.22
N PHE A 42 -8.58 8.70 -10.18
CA PHE A 42 -9.55 9.26 -11.11
C PHE A 42 -10.28 10.42 -10.47
N THR A 43 -10.25 11.60 -11.09
CA THR A 43 -11.09 12.71 -10.68
C THR A 43 -12.46 12.52 -11.32
N LEU A 44 -13.46 12.15 -10.50
CA LEU A 44 -14.84 11.92 -10.94
C LEU A 44 -15.60 13.23 -11.06
N SER A 45 -15.35 14.17 -10.15
CA SER A 45 -15.92 15.52 -10.17
C SER A 45 -14.93 16.53 -9.59
N LYS A 46 -14.99 17.77 -10.07
CA LYS A 46 -14.20 18.89 -9.52
C LYS A 46 -15.00 19.71 -8.51
N LYS A 47 -16.31 19.74 -8.66
CA LYS A 47 -17.27 20.43 -7.77
C LYS A 47 -18.52 19.58 -7.64
N PRO A 48 -18.69 18.83 -6.54
CA PRO A 48 -17.75 18.66 -5.40
C PRO A 48 -16.45 17.94 -5.78
N ASP A 49 -15.39 18.09 -4.97
CA ASP A 49 -14.11 17.38 -5.17
C ASP A 49 -14.30 15.90 -4.87
N LEU A 50 -14.51 15.10 -5.92
CA LEU A 50 -14.73 13.66 -5.82
C LEU A 50 -13.65 12.91 -6.58
N LYS A 51 -12.90 12.06 -5.87
CA LYS A 51 -11.80 11.28 -6.42
C LYS A 51 -11.93 9.82 -6.03
N LEU A 52 -11.67 8.94 -6.99
CA LEU A 52 -11.55 7.50 -6.78
C LEU A 52 -10.08 7.10 -6.97
N THR A 53 -9.49 6.48 -5.96
CA THR A 53 -8.15 5.89 -6.04
C THR A 53 -8.28 4.38 -6.03
N LEU A 54 -7.68 3.72 -7.02
CA LEU A 54 -7.55 2.27 -7.09
C LEU A 54 -6.07 1.90 -6.97
N THR A 55 -5.76 0.96 -6.09
CA THR A 55 -4.41 0.41 -5.93
C THR A 55 -4.46 -1.09 -6.08
N GLY A 56 -3.74 -1.61 -7.06
CA GLY A 56 -3.51 -3.04 -7.24
C GLY A 56 -2.07 -3.41 -6.92
N MET A 57 -1.87 -4.52 -6.22
CA MET A 57 -0.56 -5.12 -5.99
C MET A 57 -0.59 -6.57 -6.42
N ALA A 58 0.47 -7.00 -7.09
CA ALA A 58 0.71 -8.40 -7.42
C ALA A 58 2.15 -8.77 -7.07
N ARG A 59 2.32 -9.96 -6.50
CA ARG A 59 3.60 -10.57 -6.19
C ARG A 59 3.66 -11.97 -6.78
N SER A 60 4.76 -12.29 -7.45
CA SER A 60 5.01 -13.66 -7.92
C SER A 60 5.35 -14.59 -6.76
N LYS A 61 5.44 -15.88 -7.03
CA LYS A 61 5.96 -16.87 -6.08
C LYS A 61 7.34 -16.46 -5.58
N ALA A 62 7.61 -16.74 -4.32
CA ALA A 62 8.91 -16.54 -3.67
C ALA A 62 9.19 -17.71 -2.74
N THR A 63 10.41 -17.77 -2.20
CA THR A 63 10.71 -18.63 -1.05
C THR A 63 11.46 -17.82 -0.01
N GLN A 64 11.40 -18.24 1.22
CA GLN A 64 12.11 -17.65 2.33
C GLN A 64 12.55 -18.78 3.27
N GLY A 65 13.83 -19.12 3.24
CA GLY A 65 14.32 -20.28 3.96
C GLY A 65 13.59 -21.56 3.53
N ILE A 66 12.95 -22.22 4.47
CA ILE A 66 12.16 -23.44 4.24
C ILE A 66 10.74 -23.18 3.72
N TYR A 67 10.31 -21.91 3.69
CA TYR A 67 8.94 -21.55 3.32
C TYR A 67 8.81 -21.33 1.81
N ASP A 68 7.82 -21.97 1.21
CA ASP A 68 7.33 -21.65 -0.12
C ASP A 68 6.20 -20.60 0.01
N LEU A 69 6.40 -19.45 -0.60
CA LEU A 69 5.45 -18.35 -0.59
C LEU A 69 4.71 -18.30 -1.93
N PRO A 70 3.44 -18.69 -2.02
CA PRO A 70 2.69 -18.62 -3.25
C PRO A 70 2.54 -17.18 -3.75
N SER A 71 2.17 -17.03 -5.01
CA SER A 71 1.80 -15.72 -5.55
C SER A 71 0.61 -15.15 -4.78
N SER A 72 0.60 -13.84 -4.60
CA SER A 72 -0.48 -13.13 -3.92
C SER A 72 -0.69 -11.77 -4.58
N GLY A 73 -1.84 -11.17 -4.34
CA GLY A 73 -2.14 -9.83 -4.82
C GLY A 73 -3.43 -9.32 -4.21
N TYR A 74 -3.57 -8.01 -4.14
CA TYR A 74 -4.77 -7.37 -3.62
C TYR A 74 -5.17 -6.17 -4.46
N VAL A 75 -6.42 -5.78 -4.33
CA VAL A 75 -6.96 -4.54 -4.89
C VAL A 75 -7.62 -3.76 -3.77
N ASN A 76 -7.19 -2.51 -3.64
CA ASN A 76 -7.76 -1.54 -2.72
C ASN A 76 -8.50 -0.45 -3.51
N ALA A 77 -9.59 0.06 -2.95
CA ALA A 77 -10.30 1.22 -3.46
C ALA A 77 -10.51 2.25 -2.36
N ALA A 78 -10.37 3.53 -2.70
CA ALA A 78 -10.66 4.63 -1.81
C ALA A 78 -11.43 5.74 -2.57
N LEU A 79 -12.54 6.17 -2.00
CA LEU A 79 -13.35 7.26 -2.51
C LEU A 79 -13.21 8.46 -1.58
N ARG A 80 -12.68 9.55 -2.10
CA ARG A 80 -12.52 10.81 -1.38
C ARG A 80 -13.57 11.82 -1.87
N TYR A 81 -14.32 12.36 -0.92
CA TYR A 81 -15.32 13.39 -1.15
C TYR A 81 -14.99 14.65 -0.35
N GLY A 82 -14.64 15.72 -1.05
CA GLY A 82 -14.34 17.03 -0.46
C GLY A 82 -15.52 17.99 -0.59
N PHE A 83 -15.96 18.59 0.52
CA PHE A 83 -17.07 19.53 0.57
C PHE A 83 -16.79 20.70 1.52
N ALA A 84 -17.79 21.56 1.78
CA ALA A 84 -17.65 22.75 2.61
C ALA A 84 -16.46 23.64 2.18
N LYS A 85 -16.32 23.91 0.86
CA LYS A 85 -15.22 24.71 0.28
C LYS A 85 -13.83 24.15 0.62
N GLY A 86 -13.70 22.82 0.71
CA GLY A 86 -12.45 22.12 1.00
C GLY A 86 -12.09 22.01 2.49
N LYS A 87 -12.97 22.45 3.38
CA LYS A 87 -12.78 22.33 4.82
C LYS A 87 -13.14 20.94 5.35
N ALA A 88 -14.05 20.24 4.70
CA ALA A 88 -14.49 18.90 5.09
C ALA A 88 -14.09 17.87 4.03
N ILE A 89 -13.59 16.74 4.47
CA ILE A 89 -13.19 15.61 3.64
C ILE A 89 -13.75 14.34 4.26
N LEU A 90 -14.49 13.58 3.46
CA LEU A 90 -14.95 12.23 3.78
C LEU A 90 -14.19 11.26 2.89
N ASN A 91 -13.58 10.24 3.50
CA ASN A 91 -12.96 9.14 2.77
C ASN A 91 -13.67 7.84 3.14
N LEU A 92 -14.06 7.09 2.12
CA LEU A 92 -14.49 5.71 2.22
C LEU A 92 -13.38 4.85 1.62
N TYR A 93 -12.99 3.78 2.28
CA TYR A 93 -11.99 2.88 1.72
C TYR A 93 -12.35 1.42 1.95
N CYS A 94 -11.89 0.60 1.03
CA CYS A 94 -11.98 -0.85 1.10
C CYS A 94 -10.62 -1.43 0.72
N ASN A 95 -9.98 -2.10 1.68
CA ASN A 95 -8.73 -2.79 1.47
C ASN A 95 -9.01 -4.26 1.17
N ASP A 96 -8.22 -4.81 0.25
CA ASP A 96 -8.30 -6.21 -0.21
C ASP A 96 -9.72 -6.65 -0.57
N ILE A 97 -10.31 -5.97 -1.56
CA ILE A 97 -11.70 -6.15 -2.00
C ILE A 97 -12.03 -7.62 -2.28
N PHE A 98 -11.05 -8.38 -2.79
CA PHE A 98 -11.23 -9.78 -3.21
C PHE A 98 -10.74 -10.80 -2.18
N GLU A 99 -10.19 -10.35 -1.04
CA GLU A 99 -9.60 -11.22 -0.01
C GLU A 99 -8.48 -12.14 -0.53
N THR A 100 -7.66 -11.60 -1.44
CA THR A 100 -6.58 -12.32 -2.13
C THR A 100 -5.18 -11.88 -1.72
N GLY A 101 -5.06 -10.87 -0.85
CA GLY A 101 -3.78 -10.31 -0.40
C GLY A 101 -3.00 -11.20 0.53
N GLN A 102 -3.64 -12.22 1.09
CA GLN A 102 -3.03 -13.11 2.05
C GLN A 102 -1.96 -13.98 1.40
N ILE A 103 -0.81 -14.05 2.07
CA ILE A 103 0.25 -15.01 1.74
C ILE A 103 0.04 -16.22 2.66
N LYS A 104 -0.10 -17.41 2.07
CA LYS A 104 -0.20 -18.69 2.78
C LYS A 104 1.12 -19.45 2.67
N PRO A 105 2.10 -19.22 3.59
CA PRO A 105 3.38 -19.91 3.54
C PRO A 105 3.18 -21.42 3.68
N ARG A 106 3.95 -22.16 2.90
CA ARG A 106 3.90 -23.64 2.91
C ARG A 106 5.28 -24.17 3.22
N ILE A 107 5.35 -25.20 4.06
CA ILE A 107 6.55 -25.99 4.30
C ILE A 107 6.29 -27.38 3.73
N ARG A 108 7.21 -27.85 2.90
CA ARG A 108 7.20 -29.22 2.39
C ARG A 108 8.55 -29.85 2.66
N PHE A 109 8.59 -30.76 3.61
CA PHE A 109 9.80 -31.46 3.94
C PHE A 109 9.49 -32.92 4.30
N GLY A 110 10.08 -33.86 3.58
CA GLY A 110 9.82 -35.29 3.76
C GLY A 110 8.34 -35.61 3.62
N THR A 111 7.74 -36.17 4.66
CA THR A 111 6.31 -36.49 4.74
C THR A 111 5.46 -35.33 5.29
N GLN A 112 6.10 -34.26 5.75
CA GLN A 112 5.41 -33.11 6.34
C GLN A 112 4.98 -32.11 5.26
N ASN A 113 3.72 -31.72 5.32
CA ASN A 113 3.14 -30.68 4.46
C ASN A 113 2.31 -29.75 5.33
N VAL A 114 2.89 -28.62 5.70
CA VAL A 114 2.26 -27.62 6.57
C VAL A 114 1.94 -26.38 5.75
N THR A 115 0.72 -25.89 5.88
CA THR A 115 0.30 -24.60 5.31
C THR A 115 -0.14 -23.70 6.45
N ASN A 116 0.49 -22.55 6.59
CA ASN A 116 0.05 -21.53 7.52
C ASN A 116 -1.05 -20.72 6.87
N ASP A 117 -2.24 -20.77 7.44
CA ASP A 117 -3.38 -20.00 6.98
C ASP A 117 -3.68 -18.91 8.01
N TYR A 118 -3.40 -17.68 7.65
CA TYR A 118 -3.71 -16.51 8.48
C TYR A 118 -5.09 -15.98 8.08
N ALA A 119 -5.87 -15.54 9.05
CA ALA A 119 -7.13 -14.90 8.75
C ALA A 119 -6.89 -13.65 7.89
N CYS A 120 -7.52 -13.60 6.73
CA CYS A 120 -7.52 -12.42 5.86
C CYS A 120 -8.88 -11.75 5.98
N PHE A 121 -8.86 -10.46 6.25
CA PHE A 121 -10.10 -9.70 6.40
C PHE A 121 -10.10 -8.59 5.37
N ARG A 122 -11.21 -8.51 4.63
CA ARG A 122 -11.57 -7.30 3.91
C ARG A 122 -11.79 -6.20 4.94
N GLU A 123 -11.07 -5.12 4.82
CA GLU A 123 -11.22 -3.96 5.69
C GLU A 123 -12.02 -2.87 4.98
N ILE A 124 -13.13 -2.46 5.57
CA ILE A 124 -13.92 -1.34 5.10
C ILE A 124 -13.90 -0.27 6.18
N GLY A 125 -13.54 0.95 5.81
CA GLY A 125 -13.47 2.03 6.76
C GLY A 125 -13.93 3.36 6.20
N VAL A 126 -14.24 4.26 7.14
CA VAL A 126 -14.68 5.63 6.90
C VAL A 126 -13.81 6.56 7.72
N SER A 127 -13.30 7.61 7.10
CA SER A 127 -12.64 8.68 7.85
C SER A 127 -13.24 10.02 7.47
N PHE A 128 -13.45 10.86 8.49
CA PHE A 128 -13.92 12.21 8.34
C PHE A 128 -12.89 13.19 8.89
N THR A 129 -12.50 14.16 8.06
CA THR A 129 -11.57 15.21 8.44
C THR A 129 -12.22 16.56 8.27
N TYR A 130 -12.20 17.39 9.31
CA TYR A 130 -12.66 18.77 9.25
C TYR A 130 -11.55 19.73 9.69
N LYS A 131 -11.27 20.73 8.86
CA LYS A 131 -10.26 21.76 9.12
C LYS A 131 -10.91 22.93 9.86
N PHE A 132 -10.61 23.06 11.16
CA PHE A 132 -11.01 24.18 11.98
C PHE A 132 -10.01 25.33 11.83
N GLY A 133 -10.51 26.56 11.78
CA GLY A 133 -9.70 27.78 11.81
C GLY A 133 -9.08 28.13 10.46
N GLY A 134 -8.88 29.43 10.28
CA GLY A 134 -8.07 30.03 9.22
C GLY A 134 -6.91 30.75 9.88
N TYR A 135 -5.85 30.02 10.25
CA TYR A 135 -4.61 30.70 10.64
C TYR A 135 -4.08 31.43 9.41
N ARG A 136 -4.26 32.74 9.38
CA ARG A 136 -3.50 33.60 8.47
C ARG A 136 -2.18 33.88 9.15
N GLU A 137 -1.12 33.38 8.58
CA GLU A 137 0.24 33.76 8.97
C GLU A 137 0.31 35.30 8.93
N LYS A 138 0.50 35.94 10.10
CA LYS A 138 0.79 37.35 10.15
C LYS A 138 2.11 37.53 9.43
N LYS A 139 2.14 38.33 8.35
CA LYS A 139 3.38 38.80 7.77
C LYS A 139 4.22 39.36 8.94
N ARG A 140 5.39 38.80 9.19
CA ARG A 140 6.37 39.43 10.08
C ARG A 140 6.66 40.80 9.48
N GLU A 141 6.37 41.84 10.25
CA GLU A 141 6.87 43.16 9.93
C GLU A 141 8.40 43.05 9.94
N GLU A 142 9.02 43.44 8.82
CA GLU A 142 10.47 43.53 8.76
C GLU A 142 10.88 44.58 9.81
N VAL A 143 11.72 44.16 10.74
CA VAL A 143 12.27 45.07 11.75
C VAL A 143 13.14 46.08 11.02
N ASP A 144 12.74 47.34 11.08
CA ASP A 144 13.50 48.44 10.49
C ASP A 144 14.86 48.54 11.21
N THR A 145 15.89 48.04 10.52
CA THR A 145 17.28 48.09 11.02
C THR A 145 18.01 49.39 10.68
N SER A 146 17.31 50.40 10.13
CA SER A 146 17.94 51.67 9.71
C SER A 146 18.52 52.47 10.87
N ARG A 147 18.16 52.16 12.11
CA ARG A 147 18.67 52.82 13.33
C ARG A 147 20.02 52.30 13.80
N PHE A 148 20.61 51.30 13.17
CA PHE A 148 21.90 50.70 13.55
C PHE A 148 23.02 50.98 12.54
N LYS A 149 22.95 52.10 11.84
CA LYS A 149 24.06 52.60 11.02
C LYS A 149 24.67 53.80 11.70
#